data_190a5b71b6cf5bdd5af9528ad7a31dd9
#
_entry.id   190a5b71b6cf5bdd5af9528ad7a31dd9
#
_cell.length_a   1.000
_cell.length_b   1.000
_cell.length_c   1.000
_cell.angle_alpha   90.00
_cell.angle_beta   90.00
_cell.angle_gamma   90.00
#
_symmetry.space_group_name_H-M   'P 1'
#
loop_
_entity.id
_entity.type
_entity.pdbx_description
1 polymer ?
#
loop_
_entity_poly.entity_id
_entity_poly.type
_entity_poly.pdbx_seq_one_letter_code
_entity_poly.pdbx_strand_id
1 'polypeptide(L)'
;ISAALNHGIGGEVQRIVIDGRTTGLVVNISPPDTTREDLAKELGTTAYAIDEWARINRARHTLQTGFATTTPYTLLDPAHRDELFKDDDPEINWTHFRAAFPDANGIVRVSRPGIDDAARVALLYLEFQCGHECGSGRLINLALDATESWQVTSGSLVWITSPEDPE
;
A
#
# COMPACT_ATOMS: atom_id res chain seq x y z
N ILE A 1 3.08 6.67 -6.76
CA ILE A 1 2.35 5.39 -6.54
C ILE A 1 2.77 4.35 -7.57
N SER A 2 2.79 4.65 -8.89
CA SER A 2 3.13 3.67 -9.95
C SER A 2 4.46 2.93 -9.70
N ALA A 3 5.54 3.65 -9.33
CA ALA A 3 6.83 3.03 -9.01
C ALA A 3 6.72 2.02 -7.85
N ALA A 4 5.95 2.35 -6.81
CA ALA A 4 5.75 1.46 -5.67
C ALA A 4 4.92 0.22 -6.04
N LEU A 5 3.90 0.36 -6.89
CA LEU A 5 3.09 -0.76 -7.37
C LEU A 5 3.93 -1.73 -8.20
N ASN A 6 4.81 -1.22 -9.06
CA ASN A 6 5.70 -2.05 -9.88
C ASN A 6 6.78 -2.77 -9.05
N HIS A 7 7.16 -2.22 -7.88
CA HIS A 7 8.18 -2.80 -7.01
C HIS A 7 7.59 -3.75 -5.95
N GLY A 8 6.43 -3.40 -5.40
CA GLY A 8 5.89 -4.02 -4.18
C GLY A 8 5.10 -5.31 -4.38
N ILE A 9 4.73 -5.65 -5.63
CA ILE A 9 3.91 -6.82 -5.93
C ILE A 9 4.79 -7.87 -6.58
N GLY A 10 5.32 -8.79 -5.74
CA GLY A 10 6.13 -9.92 -6.22
C GLY A 10 5.27 -11.07 -6.75
N GLY A 11 5.83 -11.86 -7.68
CA GLY A 11 5.22 -13.06 -8.25
C GLY A 11 4.61 -12.84 -9.64
N GLU A 12 4.23 -13.95 -10.30
CA GLU A 12 3.53 -13.94 -11.59
C GLU A 12 2.05 -13.55 -11.38
N VAL A 13 1.79 -12.25 -11.24
CA VAL A 13 0.44 -11.70 -11.11
C VAL A 13 -0.03 -11.27 -12.50
N GLN A 14 -1.16 -11.82 -12.94
CA GLN A 14 -1.73 -11.45 -14.25
C GLN A 14 -2.48 -10.11 -14.19
N ARG A 15 -3.04 -9.77 -13.02
CA ARG A 15 -3.77 -8.53 -12.77
C ARG A 15 -3.59 -8.06 -11.34
N ILE A 16 -3.44 -6.76 -11.17
CA ILE A 16 -3.46 -6.09 -9.87
C ILE A 16 -4.87 -5.53 -9.63
N VAL A 17 -5.51 -5.87 -8.51
CA VAL A 17 -6.72 -5.18 -8.05
C VAL A 17 -6.31 -4.16 -6.99
N ILE A 18 -6.63 -2.89 -7.22
CA ILE A 18 -6.31 -1.78 -6.33
C ILE A 18 -7.61 -1.29 -5.70
N ASP A 19 -7.69 -1.22 -4.37
CA ASP A 19 -8.84 -0.60 -3.68
C ASP A 19 -8.97 0.86 -4.14
N GLY A 20 -10.14 1.25 -4.58
CA GLY A 20 -10.45 2.60 -5.05
C GLY A 20 -10.42 3.67 -3.95
N ARG A 21 -10.23 3.28 -2.68
CA ARG A 21 -10.00 4.17 -1.54
C ARG A 21 -8.59 4.02 -1.00
N THR A 22 -7.96 5.14 -0.68
CA THR A 22 -6.66 5.10 0.02
C THR A 22 -6.82 4.46 1.40
N THR A 23 -5.73 3.88 1.93
CA THR A 23 -5.67 3.56 3.35
C THR A 23 -5.76 4.86 4.15
N GLY A 24 -6.49 4.85 5.28
CA GLY A 24 -6.30 5.86 6.30
C GLY A 24 -4.97 5.67 7.04
N LEU A 25 -4.75 6.46 8.08
CA LEU A 25 -3.61 6.25 9.00
C LEU A 25 -3.85 4.94 9.77
N VAL A 26 -3.28 3.85 9.28
CA VAL A 26 -3.54 2.50 9.80
C VAL A 26 -2.51 2.10 10.86
N VAL A 27 -1.38 2.79 10.93
CA VAL A 27 -0.23 2.33 11.72
C VAL A 27 0.33 3.46 12.56
N ASN A 28 0.48 3.20 13.86
CA ASN A 28 1.42 3.96 14.67
C ASN A 28 2.83 3.44 14.33
N ILE A 29 3.44 4.06 13.32
CA ILE A 29 4.78 3.67 12.82
C ILE A 29 5.92 4.09 13.74
N SER A 30 5.61 4.76 14.85
CA SER A 30 6.63 5.19 15.81
C SER A 30 6.63 4.23 16.99
N PRO A 31 7.71 3.48 17.21
CA PRO A 31 7.93 2.83 18.50
C PRO A 31 7.89 3.87 19.62
N PRO A 32 7.40 3.52 20.81
CA PRO A 32 7.54 4.40 21.96
C PRO A 32 9.01 4.79 22.12
N ASP A 33 9.29 6.03 22.41
CA ASP A 33 10.64 6.61 22.59
C ASP A 33 11.48 6.85 21.32
N THR A 34 10.92 6.63 20.12
CA THR A 34 11.62 6.96 18.86
C THR A 34 11.27 8.37 18.40
N THR A 35 12.27 9.22 18.19
CA THR A 35 12.07 10.55 17.62
C THR A 35 11.68 10.47 16.14
N ARG A 36 11.09 11.56 15.59
CA ARG A 36 10.81 11.62 14.14
C ARG A 36 12.06 11.55 13.29
N GLU A 37 13.14 12.15 13.76
CA GLU A 37 14.44 12.17 13.10
C GLU A 37 15.07 10.77 13.09
N ASP A 38 14.99 10.02 14.20
CA ASP A 38 15.49 8.64 14.26
C ASP A 38 14.68 7.73 13.32
N LEU A 39 13.35 7.87 13.34
CA LEU A 39 12.47 7.12 12.45
C LEU A 39 12.76 7.47 10.97
N ALA A 40 12.98 8.74 10.67
CA ALA A 40 13.30 9.18 9.31
C ALA A 40 14.61 8.57 8.82
N LYS A 41 15.63 8.53 9.69
CA LYS A 41 16.91 7.88 9.39
C LYS A 41 16.78 6.38 9.19
N GLU A 42 16.00 5.70 10.05
CA GLU A 42 15.75 4.26 9.94
C GLU A 42 15.02 3.92 8.63
N LEU A 43 14.00 4.70 8.28
CA LEU A 43 13.24 4.52 7.04
C LEU A 43 13.97 5.02 5.78
N GLY A 44 15.04 5.81 5.91
CA GLY A 44 15.75 6.40 4.77
C GLY A 44 14.98 7.54 4.09
N THR A 45 14.20 8.31 4.86
CA THR A 45 13.38 9.43 4.39
C THR A 45 13.66 10.69 5.22
N THR A 46 12.75 11.67 5.21
CA THR A 46 12.83 12.87 6.05
C THR A 46 11.71 12.91 7.09
N ALA A 47 11.93 13.59 8.21
CA ALA A 47 10.91 13.83 9.22
C ALA A 47 9.69 14.57 8.61
N TYR A 48 9.96 15.51 7.69
CA TYR A 48 8.89 16.23 6.98
C TYR A 48 8.00 15.30 6.14
N ALA A 49 8.60 14.37 5.36
CA ALA A 49 7.83 13.42 4.56
C ALA A 49 6.96 12.50 5.44
N ILE A 50 7.46 12.10 6.62
CA ILE A 50 6.69 11.32 7.61
C ILE A 50 5.50 12.12 8.14
N ASP A 51 5.73 13.38 8.56
CA ASP A 51 4.68 14.22 9.13
C ASP A 51 3.63 14.58 8.08
N GLU A 52 4.06 14.88 6.86
CA GLU A 52 3.15 15.13 5.74
C GLU A 52 2.33 13.88 5.42
N TRP A 53 2.96 12.69 5.32
CA TRP A 53 2.26 11.43 5.14
C TRP A 53 1.21 11.20 6.24
N ALA A 54 1.58 11.40 7.50
CA ALA A 54 0.67 11.25 8.63
C ALA A 54 -0.50 12.24 8.56
N ARG A 55 -0.23 13.49 8.17
CA ARG A 55 -1.23 14.55 8.06
C ARG A 55 -2.26 14.27 6.98
N ILE A 56 -1.82 13.91 5.76
CA ILE A 56 -2.72 13.76 4.60
C ILE A 56 -3.50 12.45 4.62
N ASN A 57 -3.08 11.44 5.38
CA ASN A 57 -3.75 10.14 5.49
C ASN A 57 -4.65 10.02 6.74
N ARG A 58 -4.94 11.12 7.44
CA ARG A 58 -5.94 11.13 8.52
C ARG A 58 -7.34 10.78 8.02
N ALA A 59 -7.61 11.02 6.75
CA ALA A 59 -8.84 10.63 6.07
C ALA A 59 -8.54 9.77 4.84
N ARG A 60 -9.48 8.91 4.48
CA ARG A 60 -9.43 8.14 3.23
C ARG A 60 -9.88 9.03 2.07
N HIS A 61 -9.28 8.80 0.91
CA HIS A 61 -9.60 9.52 -0.32
C HIS A 61 -9.89 8.52 -1.44
N THR A 62 -10.75 8.89 -2.35
CA THR A 62 -10.98 8.13 -3.57
C THR A 62 -9.78 8.29 -4.49
N LEU A 63 -9.27 7.16 -4.97
CA LEU A 63 -8.21 7.13 -5.97
C LEU A 63 -8.80 7.41 -7.36
N GLN A 64 -8.02 8.05 -8.20
CA GLN A 64 -8.33 8.21 -9.61
C GLN A 64 -7.52 7.23 -10.44
N THR A 65 -7.99 6.89 -11.64
CA THR A 65 -7.27 6.08 -12.61
C THR A 65 -6.04 6.83 -13.13
N GLY A 66 -5.10 6.11 -13.76
CA GLY A 66 -3.92 6.72 -14.39
C GLY A 66 -2.60 6.24 -13.81
N PHE A 67 -2.59 5.09 -13.11
CA PHE A 67 -1.34 4.46 -12.69
C PHE A 67 -0.63 3.84 -13.89
N ALA A 68 0.64 4.22 -14.10
CA ALA A 68 1.52 3.60 -15.08
C ALA A 68 2.15 2.33 -14.46
N THR A 69 1.48 1.21 -14.59
CA THR A 69 1.94 -0.09 -14.09
C THR A 69 2.35 -1.00 -15.25
N THR A 70 3.35 -1.86 -15.02
CA THR A 70 3.78 -2.88 -15.99
C THR A 70 2.77 -4.02 -16.08
N THR A 71 2.10 -4.34 -14.98
CA THR A 71 1.01 -5.33 -14.91
C THR A 71 -0.34 -4.61 -15.07
N PRO A 72 -1.28 -5.15 -15.85
CA PRO A 72 -2.63 -4.59 -15.93
C PRO A 72 -3.28 -4.48 -14.55
N TYR A 73 -4.02 -3.41 -14.31
CA TYR A 73 -4.72 -3.23 -13.04
C TYR A 73 -6.21 -2.93 -13.22
N THR A 74 -6.97 -3.22 -12.18
CA THR A 74 -8.35 -2.80 -12.00
C THR A 74 -8.42 -1.92 -10.76
N LEU A 75 -8.95 -0.71 -10.89
CA LEU A 75 -9.31 0.12 -9.74
C LEU A 75 -10.70 -0.32 -9.28
N LEU A 76 -10.76 -0.96 -8.11
CA LEU A 76 -12.00 -1.48 -7.55
C LEU A 76 -12.83 -0.33 -6.98
N ASP A 77 -14.02 -0.15 -7.54
CA ASP A 77 -14.96 0.85 -7.06
C ASP A 77 -15.29 0.63 -5.58
N PRO A 78 -15.34 1.70 -4.74
CA PRO A 78 -15.62 1.58 -3.32
C PRO A 78 -16.93 0.87 -2.97
N ALA A 79 -18.00 1.10 -3.73
CA ALA A 79 -19.30 0.45 -3.47
C ALA A 79 -19.22 -1.04 -3.83
N HIS A 80 -18.56 -1.38 -4.93
CA HIS A 80 -18.34 -2.78 -5.32
C HIS A 80 -17.45 -3.51 -4.30
N ARG A 81 -16.41 -2.83 -3.79
CA ARG A 81 -15.59 -3.38 -2.71
C ARG A 81 -16.43 -3.67 -1.46
N ASP A 82 -17.27 -2.72 -1.04
CA ASP A 82 -18.13 -2.89 0.14
C ASP A 82 -19.14 -4.03 -0.06
N GLU A 83 -19.59 -4.27 -1.28
CA GLU A 83 -20.46 -5.41 -1.61
C GLU A 83 -19.72 -6.76 -1.55
N LEU A 84 -18.45 -6.82 -2.05
CA LEU A 84 -17.65 -8.06 -2.01
C LEU A 84 -17.25 -8.46 -0.60
N PHE A 85 -17.09 -7.48 0.30
CA PHE A 85 -16.59 -7.68 1.67
C PHE A 85 -17.64 -7.36 2.73
N LYS A 86 -18.91 -7.61 2.45
CA LYS A 86 -20.03 -7.31 3.36
C LYS A 86 -20.39 -8.41 4.34
N ASP A 87 -19.92 -9.65 4.10
CA ASP A 87 -20.25 -10.79 4.93
C ASP A 87 -19.46 -10.74 6.25
N ASP A 88 -20.04 -11.25 7.32
CA ASP A 88 -19.38 -11.35 8.62
C ASP A 88 -18.28 -12.43 8.62
N ASP A 89 -18.36 -13.39 7.69
CA ASP A 89 -17.33 -14.41 7.49
C ASP A 89 -16.29 -13.94 6.46
N PRO A 90 -15.03 -13.72 6.87
CA PRO A 90 -13.97 -13.28 5.97
C PRO A 90 -13.71 -14.25 4.80
N GLU A 91 -13.85 -15.57 5.00
CA GLU A 91 -13.61 -16.55 3.95
C GLU A 91 -14.67 -16.48 2.83
N ILE A 92 -15.91 -16.16 3.18
CA ILE A 92 -16.98 -15.90 2.19
C ILE A 92 -16.62 -14.68 1.36
N ASN A 93 -16.16 -13.59 1.99
CA ASN A 93 -15.73 -12.38 1.32
C ASN A 93 -14.61 -12.65 0.32
N TRP A 94 -13.59 -13.41 0.73
CA TRP A 94 -12.48 -13.77 -0.15
C TRP A 94 -12.91 -14.72 -1.28
N THR A 95 -13.91 -15.57 -1.06
CA THR A 95 -14.51 -16.40 -2.12
C THR A 95 -15.21 -15.51 -3.16
N HIS A 96 -15.98 -14.50 -2.73
CA HIS A 96 -16.59 -13.52 -3.64
C HIS A 96 -15.53 -12.73 -4.43
N PHE A 97 -14.46 -12.29 -3.75
CA PHE A 97 -13.36 -11.59 -4.43
C PHE A 97 -12.70 -12.45 -5.51
N ARG A 98 -12.35 -13.71 -5.20
CA ARG A 98 -11.73 -14.64 -6.17
C ARG A 98 -12.65 -14.96 -7.35
N ALA A 99 -13.95 -15.05 -7.10
CA ALA A 99 -14.95 -15.25 -8.18
C ALA A 99 -15.05 -14.02 -9.10
N ALA A 100 -14.97 -12.80 -8.55
CA ALA A 100 -15.01 -11.56 -9.32
C ALA A 100 -13.70 -11.26 -10.07
N PHE A 101 -12.55 -11.68 -9.52
CA PHE A 101 -11.21 -11.40 -10.05
C PHE A 101 -10.35 -12.67 -10.08
N PRO A 102 -10.67 -13.64 -10.97
CA PRO A 102 -9.98 -14.94 -10.99
C PRO A 102 -8.51 -14.87 -11.46
N ASP A 103 -8.12 -13.76 -12.10
CA ASP A 103 -6.77 -13.46 -12.58
C ASP A 103 -5.95 -12.57 -11.61
N ALA A 104 -6.49 -12.29 -10.42
CA ALA A 104 -5.82 -11.51 -9.38
C ALA A 104 -5.53 -12.36 -8.14
N ASN A 105 -4.32 -12.21 -7.59
CA ASN A 105 -3.91 -12.94 -6.38
C ASN A 105 -4.34 -12.25 -5.08
N GLY A 106 -4.90 -11.05 -5.15
CA GLY A 106 -5.32 -10.29 -3.98
C GLY A 106 -5.61 -8.83 -4.30
N ILE A 107 -5.82 -8.05 -3.27
CA ILE A 107 -6.13 -6.63 -3.34
C ILE A 107 -4.98 -5.80 -2.77
N VAL A 108 -4.62 -4.74 -3.48
CA VAL A 108 -3.64 -3.75 -3.06
C VAL A 108 -4.35 -2.52 -2.51
N ARG A 109 -3.88 -2.01 -1.39
CA ARG A 109 -4.31 -0.75 -0.82
C ARG A 109 -3.11 0.17 -0.68
N VAL A 110 -3.27 1.43 -1.03
CA VAL A 110 -2.20 2.42 -0.97
C VAL A 110 -2.62 3.64 -0.17
N SER A 111 -1.67 4.25 0.51
CA SER A 111 -1.86 5.57 1.09
C SER A 111 -1.59 6.67 0.04
N ARG A 112 -1.92 7.91 0.38
CA ARG A 112 -1.34 9.06 -0.33
C ARG A 112 0.13 9.19 0.07
N PRO A 113 1.02 9.58 -0.87
CA PRO A 113 2.42 9.82 -0.55
C PRO A 113 2.58 11.12 0.24
N GLY A 114 3.31 11.09 1.35
CA GLY A 114 3.86 12.29 1.98
C GLY A 114 5.12 12.71 1.23
N ILE A 115 5.14 13.90 0.66
CA ILE A 115 6.21 14.38 -0.22
C ILE A 115 6.98 15.50 0.47
N ASP A 116 8.30 15.38 0.47
CA ASP A 116 9.23 16.46 0.77
C ASP A 116 9.88 16.92 -0.55
N ASP A 117 9.34 17.99 -1.14
CA ASP A 117 9.81 18.52 -2.40
C ASP A 117 11.26 19.06 -2.31
N ALA A 118 11.65 19.60 -1.17
CA ALA A 118 13.00 20.14 -0.96
C ALA A 118 14.06 19.05 -0.95
N ALA A 119 13.75 17.92 -0.31
CA ALA A 119 14.63 16.76 -0.27
C ALA A 119 14.42 15.81 -1.47
N ARG A 120 13.40 16.06 -2.30
CA ARG A 120 13.02 15.23 -3.46
C ARG A 120 12.75 13.77 -3.06
N VAL A 121 12.07 13.56 -1.92
CA VAL A 121 11.71 12.23 -1.41
C VAL A 121 10.22 12.14 -1.13
N ALA A 122 9.71 10.92 -1.12
CA ALA A 122 8.32 10.65 -0.73
C ALA A 122 8.25 9.35 0.08
N LEU A 123 7.29 9.31 1.01
CA LEU A 123 6.94 8.14 1.79
C LEU A 123 5.50 7.76 1.51
N LEU A 124 5.23 6.49 1.20
CA LEU A 124 3.89 5.95 1.12
C LEU A 124 3.79 4.60 1.83
N TYR A 125 2.57 4.22 2.18
CA TYR A 125 2.25 2.89 2.69
C TYR A 125 1.54 2.08 1.60
N LEU A 126 1.98 0.83 1.44
CA LEU A 126 1.39 -0.13 0.53
C LEU A 126 1.03 -1.39 1.32
N GLU A 127 -0.19 -1.86 1.15
CA GLU A 127 -0.71 -3.08 1.75
C GLU A 127 -1.15 -4.02 0.64
N PHE A 128 -0.82 -5.29 0.79
CA PHE A 128 -1.31 -6.36 -0.05
C PHE A 128 -2.03 -7.39 0.82
N GLN A 129 -3.24 -7.77 0.42
CA GLN A 129 -4.03 -8.80 1.07
C GLN A 129 -4.43 -9.86 0.05
N CYS A 130 -4.24 -11.13 0.38
CA CYS A 130 -4.49 -12.29 -0.48
C CYS A 130 -5.48 -13.29 0.14
N GLY A 131 -5.92 -13.04 1.37
CA GLY A 131 -6.84 -13.88 2.12
C GLY A 131 -7.10 -13.31 3.51
N HIS A 132 -7.85 -14.03 4.33
CA HIS A 132 -8.12 -13.63 5.71
C HIS A 132 -6.80 -13.55 6.51
N GLU A 133 -5.95 -14.57 6.37
CA GLU A 133 -4.67 -14.69 7.07
C GLU A 133 -3.47 -14.53 6.13
N CYS A 134 -3.66 -13.89 5.01
CA CYS A 134 -2.62 -13.69 4.00
C CYS A 134 -2.49 -12.23 3.66
N GLY A 135 -1.34 -11.63 3.98
CA GLY A 135 -1.08 -10.25 3.62
C GLY A 135 0.21 -9.68 4.16
N SER A 136 0.53 -8.49 3.73
CA SER A 136 1.65 -7.71 4.24
C SER A 136 1.41 -6.21 4.07
N GLY A 137 2.02 -5.42 4.96
CA GLY A 137 2.04 -3.97 4.86
C GLY A 137 3.47 -3.45 4.88
N ARG A 138 3.77 -2.50 4.01
CA ARG A 138 5.11 -1.92 3.84
C ARG A 138 5.07 -0.41 3.74
N LEU A 139 6.06 0.25 4.34
CA LEU A 139 6.40 1.63 4.02
C LEU A 139 7.39 1.62 2.86
N ILE A 140 7.11 2.40 1.82
CA ILE A 140 7.91 2.50 0.61
C ILE A 140 8.45 3.91 0.51
N ASN A 141 9.77 4.03 0.45
CA ASN A 141 10.45 5.28 0.18
C ASN A 141 10.72 5.44 -1.31
N LEU A 142 10.55 6.65 -1.78
CA LEU A 142 10.84 7.03 -3.15
C LEU A 142 11.75 8.26 -3.15
N ALA A 143 12.63 8.32 -4.13
CA ALA A 143 13.37 9.53 -4.46
C ALA A 143 13.11 9.93 -5.91
N LEU A 144 13.09 11.23 -6.16
CA LEU A 144 12.97 11.79 -7.49
C LEU A 144 14.37 11.84 -8.11
N ASP A 145 14.58 11.09 -9.19
CA ASP A 145 15.87 11.03 -9.87
C ASP A 145 16.16 12.28 -10.74
N ALA A 146 17.29 12.29 -11.42
CA ALA A 146 17.70 13.41 -12.27
C ALA A 146 16.80 13.60 -13.52
N THR A 147 16.01 12.59 -13.89
CA THR A 147 15.03 12.64 -15.00
C THR A 147 13.63 13.00 -14.53
N GLU A 148 13.50 13.42 -13.27
CA GLU A 148 12.22 13.73 -12.61
C GLU A 148 11.26 12.53 -12.55
N SER A 149 11.83 11.32 -12.45
CA SER A 149 11.07 10.09 -12.26
C SER A 149 11.20 9.57 -10.85
N TRP A 150 10.10 9.18 -10.24
CA TRP A 150 10.08 8.61 -8.90
C TRP A 150 10.60 7.17 -8.93
N GLN A 151 11.65 6.90 -8.16
CA GLN A 151 12.28 5.57 -8.00
C GLN A 151 12.11 5.08 -6.57
N VAL A 152 11.82 3.79 -6.39
CA VAL A 152 11.82 3.17 -5.07
C VAL A 152 13.27 3.03 -4.60
N THR A 153 13.56 3.57 -3.42
CA THR A 153 14.89 3.53 -2.81
C THR A 153 14.99 2.50 -1.69
N SER A 154 13.91 2.30 -0.96
CA SER A 154 13.84 1.31 0.11
C SER A 154 12.38 0.94 0.43
N GLY A 155 12.21 -0.16 1.16
CA GLY A 155 10.92 -0.57 1.68
C GLY A 155 11.09 -1.27 3.02
N SER A 156 10.33 -0.83 4.03
CA SER A 156 10.32 -1.41 5.38
C SER A 156 9.04 -2.19 5.61
N LEU A 157 9.17 -3.45 6.02
CA LEU A 157 8.04 -4.29 6.39
C LEU A 157 7.46 -3.77 7.71
N VAL A 158 6.16 -3.50 7.71
CA VAL A 158 5.40 -3.05 8.89
C VAL A 158 4.73 -4.24 9.59
N TRP A 159 4.11 -5.10 8.79
CA TRP A 159 3.49 -6.33 9.25
C TRP A 159 3.43 -7.35 8.12
N ILE A 160 3.34 -8.61 8.49
CA ILE A 160 3.08 -9.74 7.61
C ILE A 160 2.21 -10.74 8.36
N THR A 161 1.22 -11.29 7.66
CA THR A 161 0.48 -12.48 8.08
C THR A 161 0.67 -13.55 7.03
N SER A 162 0.87 -14.77 7.49
CA SER A 162 0.95 -15.97 6.65
C SER A 162 0.02 -16.99 7.26
N PRO A 163 -0.69 -17.81 6.48
CA PRO A 163 -1.40 -18.94 7.06
C PRO A 163 -0.46 -19.71 7.97
N GLU A 164 -0.90 -20.02 9.18
CA GLU A 164 -0.14 -20.95 10.02
C GLU A 164 -0.05 -22.26 9.25
N ASP A 165 1.17 -22.81 9.09
CA ASP A 165 1.33 -24.16 8.56
C ASP A 165 0.54 -25.11 9.49
N PRO A 166 -0.41 -25.89 8.97
CA PRO A 166 -1.14 -26.83 9.81
C PRO A 166 -0.13 -27.80 10.42
N GLU A 167 -0.07 -27.84 11.77
CA GLU A 167 0.70 -28.83 12.54
C GLU A 167 0.27 -30.26 12.23
#